data_1ec40f8c90776bf5b2b507c46f8a6e77
#
_entry.id   1ec40f8c90776bf5b2b507c46f8a6e77
#
_cell.length_a   1.000
_cell.length_b   1.000
_cell.length_c   1.000
_cell.angle_alpha   90.00
_cell.angle_beta   90.00
_cell.angle_gamma   90.00
#
_symmetry.space_group_name_H-M   'P 1'
#
loop_
_entity.id
_entity.type
_entity.pdbx_description
1 polymer ?
#
loop_
_entity_poly.entity_id
_entity_poly.type
_entity_poly.pdbx_seq_one_letter_code
_entity_poly.pdbx_strand_id
1 'polypeptide(L)'
;MIKVTKFGGSSVANAIQFKKVKHIIDSDSSRLFIVTSACGKSNSEDHKITDLLYLCYAHVQYGVSCESIFSEIEEKYYKIKEKLGLTIDLQSQFSIIRSQLKKGISQDYLVSRGEYLTALCLAEYLHAKFIDARDCIAFSYEGEIDLERTKQLLHQYIEPGVCTVIPGFYGSLPNGVIKVMSRGGSDITGSILANVLDAQVYENWTDVSGFMVADPHIINNPLRISCITYSELRQMSYMGANVLHDDAVFPVRSKNIPINIRNTNEPDNPGTMIMNDCSEWDKKETPHFLTGITGRKDYTVITLVKSHSSTEVGFLRKILEVFEEYHVSIESVPITVDTFSIIVQSSLVEPYLYEIAGKLKKTVHPDELHIEENLALIAVVGRAMKKVPGMSGRLLSEFGRNHINIKVINQSSDELSIVVGVDDHDFEKAIQCIYEKFIIEESNR
;
A
#
# COMPACT_ATOMS: atom_id res chain seq x y z
N MET A 1 -23.27 1.09 16.66
CA MET A 1 -22.50 0.80 15.43
C MET A 1 -21.03 1.13 15.72
N ILE A 2 -20.09 0.33 15.27
CA ILE A 2 -18.66 0.52 15.57
C ILE A 2 -17.93 0.84 14.27
N LYS A 3 -17.12 1.90 14.29
CA LYS A 3 -16.11 2.19 13.28
C LYS A 3 -14.73 2.00 13.89
N VAL A 4 -13.83 1.42 13.10
CA VAL A 4 -12.40 1.39 13.40
C VAL A 4 -11.72 2.46 12.57
N THR A 5 -10.93 3.30 13.21
CA THR A 5 -10.19 4.40 12.55
C THR A 5 -8.70 4.16 12.69
N LYS A 6 -7.95 4.23 11.59
CA LYS A 6 -6.49 4.21 11.65
C LYS A 6 -5.94 5.55 11.17
N PHE A 7 -4.97 6.09 11.88
CA PHE A 7 -4.28 7.31 11.50
C PHE A 7 -2.83 7.01 11.08
N GLY A 8 -2.48 7.39 9.85
CA GLY A 8 -1.13 7.23 9.31
C GLY A 8 -0.10 8.14 10.00
N GLY A 9 1.18 7.88 9.78
CA GLY A 9 2.26 8.64 10.43
C GLY A 9 2.20 10.15 10.18
N SER A 10 1.88 10.59 8.97
CA SER A 10 1.65 12.00 8.63
C SER A 10 0.50 12.62 9.43
N SER A 11 -0.54 11.83 9.70
CA SER A 11 -1.72 12.25 10.48
C SER A 11 -1.46 12.39 11.99
N VAL A 12 -0.35 11.86 12.49
CA VAL A 12 0.09 11.94 13.90
C VAL A 12 1.52 12.51 14.05
N ALA A 13 1.99 13.25 13.05
CA ALA A 13 3.37 13.73 13.01
C ALA A 13 3.74 14.76 14.09
N ASN A 14 2.76 15.52 14.58
CA ASN A 14 2.97 16.60 15.54
C ASN A 14 1.67 16.99 16.26
N ALA A 15 1.76 17.92 17.22
CA ALA A 15 0.62 18.39 18.02
C ALA A 15 -0.54 18.99 17.20
N ILE A 16 -0.26 19.61 16.05
CA ILE A 16 -1.32 20.14 15.17
C ILE A 16 -2.13 19.01 14.59
N GLN A 17 -1.47 17.96 14.14
CA GLN A 17 -2.13 16.77 13.60
C GLN A 17 -2.94 16.03 14.67
N PHE A 18 -2.42 15.92 15.92
CA PHE A 18 -3.19 15.36 17.04
C PHE A 18 -4.50 16.13 17.28
N LYS A 19 -4.48 17.46 17.16
CA LYS A 19 -5.72 18.27 17.28
C LYS A 19 -6.72 17.96 16.17
N LYS A 20 -6.25 17.73 14.93
CA LYS A 20 -7.13 17.30 13.82
C LYS A 20 -7.69 15.91 14.08
N VAL A 21 -6.86 14.95 14.53
CA VAL A 21 -7.32 13.62 14.93
C VAL A 21 -8.42 13.72 15.97
N LYS A 22 -8.23 14.53 17.03
CA LYS A 22 -9.26 14.72 18.05
C LYS A 22 -10.57 15.26 17.46
N HIS A 23 -10.49 16.27 16.62
CA HIS A 23 -11.67 16.82 15.94
C HIS A 23 -12.42 15.76 15.11
N ILE A 24 -11.67 14.92 14.38
CA ILE A 24 -12.26 13.81 13.62
C ILE A 24 -12.94 12.81 14.53
N ILE A 25 -12.30 12.39 15.62
CA ILE A 25 -12.90 11.43 16.56
C ILE A 25 -14.14 12.01 17.25
N ASP A 26 -14.08 13.26 17.72
CA ASP A 26 -15.18 13.92 18.40
C ASP A 26 -16.39 14.19 17.47
N SER A 27 -16.19 14.24 16.14
CA SER A 27 -17.26 14.47 15.16
C SER A 27 -18.16 13.25 14.91
N ASP A 28 -17.77 12.04 15.37
CA ASP A 28 -18.57 10.82 15.17
C ASP A 28 -18.35 9.83 16.32
N SER A 29 -19.36 9.70 17.18
CA SER A 29 -19.34 8.84 18.36
C SER A 29 -19.23 7.33 18.06
N SER A 30 -19.36 6.92 16.80
CA SER A 30 -19.15 5.52 16.40
C SER A 30 -17.66 5.15 16.21
N ARG A 31 -16.76 6.13 16.18
CA ARG A 31 -15.30 5.97 16.07
C ARG A 31 -14.69 5.58 17.41
N LEU A 32 -14.96 4.35 17.84
CA LEU A 32 -14.59 3.86 19.17
C LEU A 32 -13.21 3.20 19.23
N PHE A 33 -12.70 2.68 18.12
CA PHE A 33 -11.40 2.00 18.08
C PHE A 33 -10.45 2.72 17.15
N ILE A 34 -9.34 3.16 17.73
CA ILE A 34 -8.37 4.03 17.06
C ILE A 34 -7.02 3.30 16.98
N VAL A 35 -6.47 3.19 15.77
CA VAL A 35 -5.13 2.66 15.52
C VAL A 35 -4.21 3.79 15.09
N THR A 36 -3.00 3.83 15.63
CA THR A 36 -2.00 4.83 15.24
C THR A 36 -0.76 4.18 14.65
N SER A 37 -0.19 4.84 13.64
CA SER A 37 1.20 4.63 13.25
C SER A 37 2.14 5.39 14.19
N ALA A 38 3.44 5.13 14.12
CA ALA A 38 4.44 6.01 14.70
C ALA A 38 4.38 7.43 14.09
N CYS A 39 4.84 8.44 14.80
CA CYS A 39 4.89 9.81 14.30
C CYS A 39 5.71 9.90 13.00
N GLY A 40 5.08 10.35 11.93
CA GLY A 40 5.69 10.58 10.62
C GLY A 40 6.46 11.91 10.57
N LYS A 41 6.80 12.35 9.35
CA LYS A 41 7.44 13.64 9.08
C LYS A 41 6.45 14.78 9.23
N SER A 42 6.88 15.86 9.88
CA SER A 42 6.15 17.14 9.96
C SER A 42 6.46 18.05 8.77
N ASN A 43 7.65 17.92 8.17
CA ASN A 43 8.14 18.64 6.99
C ASN A 43 9.22 17.81 6.28
N SER A 44 9.82 18.35 5.22
CA SER A 44 10.85 17.66 4.41
C SER A 44 12.17 17.39 5.18
N GLU A 45 12.50 18.18 6.18
CA GLU A 45 13.73 18.07 6.99
C GLU A 45 13.57 17.11 8.19
N ASP A 46 12.34 16.77 8.55
CA ASP A 46 12.00 15.89 9.67
C ASP A 46 12.20 14.40 9.31
N HIS A 47 12.43 13.58 10.33
CA HIS A 47 12.59 12.13 10.18
C HIS A 47 11.37 11.38 10.70
N LYS A 48 11.08 10.23 10.10
CA LYS A 48 10.09 9.31 10.65
C LYS A 48 10.65 8.62 11.88
N ILE A 49 9.86 8.52 12.93
CA ILE A 49 10.27 7.83 14.17
C ILE A 49 10.69 6.39 13.90
N THR A 50 9.98 5.70 13.01
CA THR A 50 10.29 4.31 12.65
C THR A 50 11.69 4.21 12.02
N ASP A 51 12.04 5.13 11.11
CA ASP A 51 13.36 5.15 10.45
C ASP A 51 14.48 5.40 11.48
N LEU A 52 14.27 6.33 12.43
CA LEU A 52 15.21 6.60 13.53
C LEU A 52 15.39 5.38 14.44
N LEU A 53 14.32 4.64 14.74
CA LEU A 53 14.40 3.42 15.56
C LEU A 53 15.15 2.29 14.84
N TYR A 54 14.97 2.12 13.53
CA TYR A 54 15.79 1.19 12.74
C TYR A 54 17.26 1.60 12.73
N LEU A 55 17.55 2.89 12.63
CA LEU A 55 18.92 3.41 12.69
C LEU A 55 19.54 3.19 14.08
N CYS A 56 18.79 3.43 15.16
CA CYS A 56 19.21 3.07 16.52
C CYS A 56 19.54 1.59 16.65
N TYR A 57 18.69 0.71 16.10
CA TYR A 57 18.93 -0.72 16.10
C TYR A 57 20.25 -1.07 15.40
N ALA A 58 20.46 -0.54 14.20
CA ALA A 58 21.71 -0.77 13.45
C ALA A 58 22.94 -0.32 14.24
N HIS A 59 22.91 0.88 14.82
CA HIS A 59 24.01 1.39 15.65
C HIS A 59 24.33 0.47 16.83
N VAL A 60 23.30 0.02 17.56
CA VAL A 60 23.47 -0.89 18.71
C VAL A 60 24.09 -2.23 18.29
N GLN A 61 23.67 -2.79 17.14
CA GLN A 61 24.22 -4.06 16.63
C GLN A 61 25.71 -3.96 16.27
N TYR A 62 26.14 -2.80 15.73
CA TYR A 62 27.54 -2.53 15.39
C TYR A 62 28.35 -1.95 16.56
N GLY A 63 27.78 -1.81 17.75
CA GLY A 63 28.45 -1.26 18.93
C GLY A 63 28.73 0.24 18.84
N VAL A 64 28.00 0.95 17.99
CA VAL A 64 28.07 2.41 17.84
C VAL A 64 27.00 3.06 18.74
N SER A 65 27.34 4.24 19.32
CA SER A 65 26.35 4.98 20.11
C SER A 65 25.18 5.45 19.24
N CYS A 66 23.95 5.21 19.72
CA CYS A 66 22.73 5.76 19.11
C CYS A 66 22.13 6.93 19.91
N GLU A 67 22.88 7.51 20.86
CA GLU A 67 22.38 8.49 21.80
C GLU A 67 21.80 9.74 21.13
N SER A 68 22.48 10.29 20.12
CA SER A 68 22.00 11.46 19.38
C SER A 68 20.69 11.17 18.63
N ILE A 69 20.60 9.98 18.03
CA ILE A 69 19.41 9.55 17.28
C ILE A 69 18.22 9.35 18.23
N PHE A 70 18.48 8.70 19.39
CA PHE A 70 17.43 8.46 20.36
C PHE A 70 16.96 9.76 21.03
N SER A 71 17.87 10.72 21.25
CA SER A 71 17.52 12.05 21.76
C SER A 71 16.62 12.83 20.80
N GLU A 72 16.78 12.67 19.48
CA GLU A 72 15.89 13.27 18.47
C GLU A 72 14.46 12.69 18.59
N ILE A 73 14.36 11.38 18.83
CA ILE A 73 13.07 10.71 19.07
C ILE A 73 12.40 11.30 20.33
N GLU A 74 13.15 11.41 21.44
CA GLU A 74 12.64 11.97 22.70
C GLU A 74 12.16 13.40 22.52
N GLU A 75 12.96 14.25 21.86
CA GLU A 75 12.64 15.66 21.62
C GLU A 75 11.31 15.80 20.86
N LYS A 76 11.05 14.95 19.88
CA LYS A 76 9.80 14.98 19.12
C LYS A 76 8.58 14.70 20.01
N TYR A 77 8.63 13.68 20.86
CA TYR A 77 7.55 13.37 21.79
C TYR A 77 7.42 14.40 22.92
N TYR A 78 8.50 14.96 23.42
CA TYR A 78 8.43 16.04 24.39
C TYR A 78 7.80 17.32 23.81
N LYS A 79 8.09 17.66 22.56
CA LYS A 79 7.42 18.78 21.85
C LYS A 79 5.91 18.53 21.69
N ILE A 80 5.50 17.29 21.42
CA ILE A 80 4.08 16.92 21.35
C ILE A 80 3.44 17.06 22.73
N LYS A 81 4.07 16.48 23.76
CA LYS A 81 3.60 16.53 25.15
C LYS A 81 3.39 17.97 25.62
N GLU A 82 4.39 18.83 25.44
CA GLU A 82 4.34 20.24 25.86
C GLU A 82 3.21 21.00 25.14
N LYS A 83 3.15 20.90 23.80
CA LYS A 83 2.15 21.63 23.00
C LYS A 83 0.71 21.18 23.21
N LEU A 84 0.48 19.96 23.69
CA LEU A 84 -0.83 19.41 24.00
C LEU A 84 -1.16 19.45 25.49
N GLY A 85 -0.21 19.80 26.36
CA GLY A 85 -0.39 19.84 27.81
C GLY A 85 -0.58 18.44 28.42
N LEU A 86 0.08 17.41 27.86
CA LEU A 86 -0.04 16.03 28.34
C LEU A 86 0.72 15.88 29.68
N THR A 87 0.18 15.06 30.57
CA THR A 87 0.77 14.76 31.88
C THR A 87 1.57 13.46 31.92
N ILE A 88 1.44 12.62 30.89
CA ILE A 88 2.09 11.31 30.76
C ILE A 88 3.58 11.35 31.11
N ASP A 89 4.04 10.39 31.87
CA ASP A 89 5.45 10.22 32.23
C ASP A 89 6.25 9.59 31.07
N LEU A 90 6.58 10.40 30.07
CA LEU A 90 7.44 9.97 28.97
C LEU A 90 8.88 9.66 29.44
N GLN A 91 9.37 10.29 30.51
CA GLN A 91 10.73 10.06 31.01
C GLN A 91 10.91 8.61 31.48
N SER A 92 9.93 8.06 32.20
CA SER A 92 9.96 6.66 32.61
C SER A 92 9.91 5.73 31.37
N GLN A 93 9.07 6.04 30.37
CA GLN A 93 9.00 5.25 29.14
C GLN A 93 10.33 5.23 28.40
N PHE A 94 10.95 6.38 28.19
CA PHE A 94 12.26 6.47 27.55
C PHE A 94 13.35 5.77 28.35
N SER A 95 13.33 5.89 29.68
CA SER A 95 14.31 5.22 30.56
C SER A 95 14.22 3.70 30.41
N ILE A 96 13.02 3.14 30.31
CA ILE A 96 12.81 1.71 30.05
C ILE A 96 13.42 1.31 28.71
N ILE A 97 13.12 2.04 27.64
CA ILE A 97 13.64 1.74 26.29
C ILE A 97 15.18 1.86 26.29
N ARG A 98 15.74 2.94 26.84
CA ARG A 98 17.19 3.16 26.96
C ARG A 98 17.89 2.02 27.69
N SER A 99 17.32 1.52 28.77
CA SER A 99 17.91 0.41 29.53
C SER A 99 18.05 -0.88 28.71
N GLN A 100 17.28 -1.00 27.63
CA GLN A 100 17.30 -2.14 26.72
C GLN A 100 18.14 -1.89 25.46
N LEU A 101 18.63 -0.66 25.21
CA LEU A 101 19.49 -0.34 24.05
C LEU A 101 20.89 -0.93 24.22
N LYS A 102 20.98 -2.27 24.11
CA LYS A 102 22.22 -3.03 24.22
C LYS A 102 22.25 -4.14 23.16
N LYS A 103 23.45 -4.65 22.88
CA LYS A 103 23.60 -5.75 21.93
C LYS A 103 22.71 -6.93 22.32
N GLY A 104 21.96 -7.44 21.32
CA GLY A 104 20.97 -8.50 21.52
C GLY A 104 19.53 -8.01 21.77
N ILE A 105 19.27 -6.68 21.76
CA ILE A 105 17.88 -6.18 21.73
C ILE A 105 17.14 -6.72 20.49
N SER A 106 15.87 -7.06 20.67
CA SER A 106 15.02 -7.44 19.53
C SER A 106 14.72 -6.20 18.66
N GLN A 107 14.91 -6.34 17.34
CA GLN A 107 14.54 -5.31 16.39
C GLN A 107 13.05 -5.01 16.47
N ASP A 108 12.20 -6.04 16.48
CA ASP A 108 10.75 -5.93 16.55
C ASP A 108 10.31 -5.15 17.80
N TYR A 109 10.95 -5.44 18.95
CA TYR A 109 10.68 -4.66 20.18
C TYR A 109 11.03 -3.19 19.99
N LEU A 110 12.23 -2.87 19.53
CA LEU A 110 12.68 -1.50 19.44
C LEU A 110 11.83 -0.67 18.46
N VAL A 111 11.60 -1.19 17.26
CA VAL A 111 10.85 -0.46 16.23
C VAL A 111 9.38 -0.29 16.59
N SER A 112 8.78 -1.23 17.33
CA SER A 112 7.38 -1.11 17.80
C SER A 112 7.16 0.04 18.80
N ARG A 113 8.24 0.56 19.41
CA ARG A 113 8.12 1.64 20.39
C ARG A 113 7.64 2.96 19.79
N GLY A 114 7.80 3.16 18.48
CA GLY A 114 7.27 4.32 17.80
C GLY A 114 5.73 4.40 17.88
N GLU A 115 5.05 3.34 17.48
CA GLU A 115 3.60 3.23 17.55
C GLU A 115 3.11 3.22 19.00
N TYR A 116 3.81 2.51 19.88
CA TYR A 116 3.51 2.45 21.30
C TYR A 116 3.47 3.85 21.94
N LEU A 117 4.54 4.65 21.78
CA LEU A 117 4.63 5.98 22.35
C LEU A 117 3.60 6.95 21.74
N THR A 118 3.36 6.84 20.44
CA THR A 118 2.35 7.65 19.75
C THR A 118 0.95 7.33 20.27
N ALA A 119 0.62 6.05 20.43
CA ALA A 119 -0.66 5.61 20.97
C ALA A 119 -0.87 6.03 22.43
N LEU A 120 0.15 5.96 23.26
CA LEU A 120 0.11 6.47 24.64
C LEU A 120 -0.23 7.95 24.69
N CYS A 121 0.48 8.77 23.91
CA CYS A 121 0.23 10.22 23.85
C CYS A 121 -1.17 10.52 23.33
N LEU A 122 -1.62 9.78 22.29
CA LEU A 122 -2.94 10.00 21.71
C LEU A 122 -4.07 9.57 22.65
N ALA A 123 -3.90 8.45 23.35
CA ALA A 123 -4.88 7.96 24.31
C ALA A 123 -5.12 8.97 25.43
N GLU A 124 -4.05 9.54 25.99
CA GLU A 124 -4.19 10.60 27.00
C GLU A 124 -4.86 11.85 26.43
N TYR A 125 -4.46 12.30 25.23
CA TYR A 125 -5.03 13.50 24.62
C TYR A 125 -6.52 13.37 24.30
N LEU A 126 -6.97 12.14 23.94
CA LEU A 126 -8.38 11.84 23.68
C LEU A 126 -9.17 11.46 24.94
N HIS A 127 -8.52 11.34 26.10
CA HIS A 127 -9.08 10.74 27.32
C HIS A 127 -9.66 9.33 27.04
N ALA A 128 -8.96 8.58 26.19
CA ALA A 128 -9.34 7.24 25.74
C ALA A 128 -8.58 6.16 26.50
N LYS A 129 -9.12 4.95 26.53
CA LYS A 129 -8.44 3.78 27.05
C LYS A 129 -7.27 3.40 26.14
N PHE A 130 -6.09 3.17 26.71
CA PHE A 130 -4.97 2.59 26.01
C PHE A 130 -4.94 1.08 26.19
N ILE A 131 -4.75 0.32 25.11
CA ILE A 131 -4.47 -1.11 25.13
C ILE A 131 -3.20 -1.36 24.30
N ASP A 132 -2.19 -2.00 24.91
CA ASP A 132 -0.99 -2.38 24.18
C ASP A 132 -1.32 -3.46 23.13
N ALA A 133 -0.89 -3.29 21.91
CA ALA A 133 -1.10 -4.29 20.84
C ALA A 133 -0.47 -5.64 21.19
N ARG A 134 0.60 -5.67 21.98
CA ARG A 134 1.20 -6.88 22.52
C ARG A 134 0.18 -7.76 23.27
N ASP A 135 -0.78 -7.15 23.95
CA ASP A 135 -1.73 -7.84 24.81
C ASP A 135 -2.99 -8.30 24.07
N CYS A 136 -3.25 -7.74 22.87
CA CYS A 136 -4.50 -7.98 22.17
C CYS A 136 -4.36 -8.41 20.70
N ILE A 137 -3.19 -8.25 20.05
CA ILE A 137 -2.94 -8.72 18.70
C ILE A 137 -2.04 -9.96 18.75
N ALA A 138 -2.57 -11.10 18.32
CA ALA A 138 -1.88 -12.38 18.40
C ALA A 138 -1.35 -12.84 17.05
N PHE A 139 -0.13 -13.37 17.09
CA PHE A 139 0.47 -14.14 16.00
C PHE A 139 0.53 -15.63 16.37
N SER A 140 0.53 -16.50 15.35
CA SER A 140 0.89 -17.91 15.50
C SER A 140 2.41 -18.07 15.66
N TYR A 141 2.88 -19.28 15.94
CA TYR A 141 4.32 -19.56 15.99
C TYR A 141 5.01 -19.45 14.63
N GLU A 142 4.25 -19.59 13.54
CA GLU A 142 4.70 -19.41 12.15
C GLU A 142 4.84 -17.92 11.78
N GLY A 143 4.34 -17.03 12.63
CA GLY A 143 4.37 -15.58 12.41
C GLY A 143 3.18 -15.04 11.60
N GLU A 144 2.14 -15.84 11.43
CA GLU A 144 0.88 -15.45 10.80
C GLU A 144 -0.07 -14.83 11.83
N ILE A 145 -0.97 -13.94 11.39
CA ILE A 145 -1.98 -13.33 12.26
C ILE A 145 -3.02 -14.37 12.68
N ASP A 146 -3.22 -14.52 13.99
CA ASP A 146 -4.27 -15.35 14.58
C ASP A 146 -5.50 -14.48 14.93
N LEU A 147 -6.47 -14.42 14.01
CA LEU A 147 -7.69 -13.62 14.18
C LEU A 147 -8.56 -14.11 15.34
N GLU A 148 -8.69 -15.41 15.52
CA GLU A 148 -9.54 -15.99 16.57
C GLU A 148 -8.94 -15.71 17.97
N ARG A 149 -7.63 -15.89 18.10
CA ARG A 149 -6.94 -15.56 19.34
C ARG A 149 -6.96 -14.07 19.62
N THR A 150 -6.74 -13.23 18.59
CA THR A 150 -6.86 -11.77 18.68
C THR A 150 -8.25 -11.36 19.19
N LYS A 151 -9.31 -11.96 18.64
CA LYS A 151 -10.68 -11.71 19.07
C LYS A 151 -10.89 -12.06 20.55
N GLN A 152 -10.43 -13.23 20.99
CA GLN A 152 -10.54 -13.66 22.38
C GLN A 152 -9.80 -12.73 23.35
N LEU A 153 -8.57 -12.31 22.98
CA LEU A 153 -7.77 -11.41 23.80
C LEU A 153 -8.40 -10.02 23.87
N LEU A 154 -8.78 -9.45 22.73
CA LEU A 154 -9.34 -8.11 22.64
C LEU A 154 -10.62 -7.99 23.49
N HIS A 155 -11.48 -9.01 23.47
CA HIS A 155 -12.72 -9.01 24.27
C HIS A 155 -12.49 -8.94 25.78
N GLN A 156 -11.30 -9.26 26.28
CA GLN A 156 -10.98 -9.13 27.71
C GLN A 156 -10.70 -7.69 28.12
N TYR A 157 -10.35 -6.84 27.17
CA TYR A 157 -9.91 -5.46 27.42
C TYR A 157 -10.93 -4.40 27.01
N ILE A 158 -11.81 -4.70 26.03
CA ILE A 158 -12.78 -3.72 25.52
C ILE A 158 -13.95 -3.53 26.50
N GLU A 159 -14.41 -2.29 26.58
CA GLU A 159 -15.59 -1.88 27.34
C GLU A 159 -16.59 -1.23 26.38
N PRO A 160 -17.89 -1.56 26.48
CA PRO A 160 -18.90 -1.00 25.59
C PRO A 160 -18.94 0.54 25.65
N GLY A 161 -18.85 1.18 24.49
CA GLY A 161 -18.94 2.63 24.38
C GLY A 161 -17.68 3.41 24.79
N VAL A 162 -16.63 2.72 25.22
CA VAL A 162 -15.36 3.36 25.60
C VAL A 162 -14.45 3.51 24.38
N CYS A 163 -14.05 4.76 24.11
CA CYS A 163 -13.05 5.05 23.09
C CYS A 163 -11.71 4.41 23.48
N THR A 164 -11.10 3.68 22.56
CA THR A 164 -9.90 2.89 22.80
C THR A 164 -8.84 3.14 21.75
N VAL A 165 -7.60 3.40 22.16
CA VAL A 165 -6.44 3.56 21.29
C VAL A 165 -5.53 2.35 21.41
N ILE A 166 -5.17 1.77 20.26
CA ILE A 166 -4.30 0.60 20.13
C ILE A 166 -3.17 0.97 19.18
N PRO A 167 -1.90 0.74 19.57
CA PRO A 167 -0.79 0.95 18.64
C PRO A 167 -0.88 -0.02 17.46
N GLY A 168 -0.59 0.47 16.26
CA GLY A 168 -0.53 -0.36 15.07
C GLY A 168 0.80 -1.10 14.93
N PHE A 169 0.96 -1.87 13.83
CA PHE A 169 2.20 -2.43 13.34
C PHE A 169 2.73 -3.67 14.07
N TYR A 170 2.34 -3.98 15.28
CA TYR A 170 2.87 -5.11 16.03
C TYR A 170 1.81 -5.86 16.84
N GLY A 171 2.19 -7.00 17.35
CA GLY A 171 1.46 -7.83 18.31
C GLY A 171 2.44 -8.74 19.03
N SER A 172 1.99 -9.90 19.50
CA SER A 172 2.85 -10.87 20.19
C SER A 172 2.68 -12.30 19.67
N LEU A 173 3.79 -13.03 19.69
CA LEU A 173 3.84 -14.48 19.54
C LEU A 173 3.24 -15.15 20.80
N PRO A 174 2.88 -16.45 20.75
CA PRO A 174 2.32 -17.16 21.92
C PRO A 174 3.20 -17.15 23.17
N ASN A 175 4.52 -16.96 23.02
CA ASN A 175 5.48 -16.84 24.12
C ASN A 175 5.60 -15.39 24.65
N GLY A 176 4.78 -14.45 24.16
CA GLY A 176 4.78 -13.06 24.58
C GLY A 176 5.89 -12.18 23.95
N VAL A 177 6.69 -12.73 23.02
CA VAL A 177 7.69 -11.97 22.29
C VAL A 177 6.99 -11.07 21.26
N ILE A 178 7.36 -9.79 21.24
CA ILE A 178 6.82 -8.84 20.25
C ILE A 178 7.24 -9.26 18.85
N LYS A 179 6.27 -9.23 17.95
CA LYS A 179 6.41 -9.46 16.52
C LYS A 179 5.84 -8.28 15.76
N VAL A 180 6.61 -7.69 14.83
CA VAL A 180 6.13 -6.65 13.93
C VAL A 180 5.54 -7.25 12.66
N MET A 181 4.59 -6.54 12.06
CA MET A 181 4.01 -6.86 10.77
C MET A 181 4.93 -6.37 9.64
N SER A 182 4.65 -6.81 8.42
CA SER A 182 5.28 -6.30 7.19
C SER A 182 4.97 -4.81 6.95
N ARG A 183 5.40 -4.27 5.83
CA ARG A 183 5.06 -2.89 5.42
C ARG A 183 3.54 -2.69 5.44
N GLY A 184 3.10 -1.50 5.85
CA GLY A 184 1.68 -1.21 6.03
C GLY A 184 1.08 -1.80 7.32
N GLY A 185 1.90 -2.24 8.27
CA GLY A 185 1.44 -2.97 9.46
C GLY A 185 0.38 -2.26 10.30
N SER A 186 0.39 -0.92 10.36
CA SER A 186 -0.71 -0.19 11.04
C SER A 186 -2.03 -0.26 10.27
N ASP A 187 -1.97 -0.32 8.92
CA ASP A 187 -3.16 -0.55 8.09
C ASP A 187 -3.70 -1.95 8.32
N ILE A 188 -2.81 -2.93 8.40
CA ILE A 188 -3.14 -4.33 8.72
C ILE A 188 -3.78 -4.42 10.12
N THR A 189 -3.22 -3.75 11.13
CA THR A 189 -3.79 -3.71 12.48
C THR A 189 -5.22 -3.15 12.48
N GLY A 190 -5.46 -2.03 11.76
CA GLY A 190 -6.79 -1.45 11.62
C GLY A 190 -7.79 -2.42 10.97
N SER A 191 -7.35 -3.11 9.94
CA SER A 191 -8.14 -4.12 9.23
C SER A 191 -8.46 -5.34 10.12
N ILE A 192 -7.47 -5.84 10.89
CA ILE A 192 -7.67 -6.91 11.88
C ILE A 192 -8.71 -6.51 12.91
N LEU A 193 -8.56 -5.32 13.52
CA LEU A 193 -9.52 -4.82 14.49
C LEU A 193 -10.92 -4.65 13.90
N ALA A 194 -11.03 -4.14 12.68
CA ALA A 194 -12.31 -4.04 11.99
C ALA A 194 -12.97 -5.42 11.79
N ASN A 195 -12.18 -6.44 11.42
CA ASN A 195 -12.66 -7.80 11.27
C ASN A 195 -13.14 -8.39 12.60
N VAL A 196 -12.31 -8.37 13.65
CA VAL A 196 -12.62 -9.05 14.92
C VAL A 196 -13.72 -8.37 15.72
N LEU A 197 -13.95 -7.07 15.49
CA LEU A 197 -15.01 -6.27 16.10
C LEU A 197 -16.30 -6.20 15.27
N ASP A 198 -16.34 -6.87 14.11
CA ASP A 198 -17.46 -6.79 13.18
C ASP A 198 -17.84 -5.32 12.87
N ALA A 199 -16.83 -4.51 12.56
CA ALA A 199 -17.00 -3.08 12.34
C ALA A 199 -17.85 -2.81 11.10
N GLN A 200 -18.62 -1.72 11.13
CA GLN A 200 -19.43 -1.27 9.99
C GLN A 200 -18.56 -0.74 8.85
N VAL A 201 -17.47 -0.04 9.21
CA VAL A 201 -16.52 0.57 8.28
C VAL A 201 -15.14 0.59 8.94
N TYR A 202 -14.12 0.35 8.15
CA TYR A 202 -12.73 0.64 8.48
C TYR A 202 -12.32 1.96 7.81
N GLU A 203 -12.14 3.03 8.59
CA GLU A 203 -11.67 4.32 8.09
C GLU A 203 -10.14 4.38 8.18
N ASN A 204 -9.47 4.55 7.05
CA ASN A 204 -8.02 4.77 6.97
C ASN A 204 -7.73 6.25 6.67
N TRP A 205 -7.29 6.99 7.68
CA TRP A 205 -6.98 8.40 7.62
C TRP A 205 -5.50 8.62 7.31
N THR A 206 -5.26 9.33 6.21
CA THR A 206 -3.94 9.62 5.66
C THR A 206 -3.84 11.10 5.24
N ASP A 207 -2.86 11.46 4.42
CA ASP A 207 -2.66 12.82 3.88
C ASP A 207 -3.19 13.02 2.46
N VAL A 208 -3.84 12.00 1.89
CA VAL A 208 -4.48 12.07 0.57
C VAL A 208 -6.00 11.88 0.66
N SER A 209 -6.74 12.55 -0.21
CA SER A 209 -8.21 12.59 -0.19
C SER A 209 -8.86 11.40 -0.93
N GLY A 210 -8.30 10.20 -0.77
CA GLY A 210 -8.72 8.99 -1.45
C GLY A 210 -7.87 8.67 -2.69
N PHE A 211 -8.38 7.80 -3.55
CA PHE A 211 -7.76 7.46 -4.83
C PHE A 211 -8.19 8.43 -5.91
N MET A 212 -7.23 8.84 -6.73
CA MET A 212 -7.49 9.64 -7.92
C MET A 212 -7.56 8.74 -9.16
N VAL A 213 -8.32 9.17 -10.16
CA VAL A 213 -8.45 8.46 -11.45
C VAL A 213 -7.12 8.35 -12.18
N ALA A 214 -6.22 9.33 -11.98
CA ALA A 214 -4.87 9.32 -12.53
C ALA A 214 -3.89 9.97 -11.55
N ASP A 215 -2.58 9.80 -11.79
CA ASP A 215 -1.53 10.38 -10.94
C ASP A 215 -1.61 11.93 -10.96
N PRO A 216 -1.73 12.60 -9.81
CA PRO A 216 -1.75 14.06 -9.72
C PRO A 216 -0.45 14.75 -10.16
N HIS A 217 0.67 14.03 -10.27
CA HIS A 217 1.90 14.56 -10.85
C HIS A 217 1.85 14.65 -12.39
N ILE A 218 0.94 13.91 -13.04
CA ILE A 218 0.77 13.88 -14.50
C ILE A 218 -0.46 14.67 -14.92
N ILE A 219 -1.56 14.52 -14.18
CA ILE A 219 -2.83 15.21 -14.44
C ILE A 219 -3.05 16.25 -13.34
N ASN A 220 -3.22 17.50 -13.74
CA ASN A 220 -3.52 18.56 -12.79
C ASN A 220 -4.97 18.42 -12.26
N ASN A 221 -5.14 18.30 -10.95
CA ASN A 221 -6.44 18.10 -10.28
C ASN A 221 -7.26 16.95 -10.88
N PRO A 222 -6.76 15.70 -10.87
CA PRO A 222 -7.51 14.58 -11.39
C PRO A 222 -8.78 14.33 -10.57
N LEU A 223 -9.79 13.75 -11.20
CA LEU A 223 -11.02 13.37 -10.49
C LEU A 223 -10.72 12.34 -9.41
N ARG A 224 -11.42 12.46 -8.29
CA ARG A 224 -11.37 11.47 -7.21
C ARG A 224 -12.29 10.30 -7.53
N ILE A 225 -11.86 9.11 -7.22
CA ILE A 225 -12.67 7.89 -7.30
C ILE A 225 -13.56 7.82 -6.06
N SER A 226 -14.88 7.88 -6.21
CA SER A 226 -15.81 7.80 -5.08
C SER A 226 -15.90 6.39 -4.51
N CYS A 227 -15.98 5.37 -5.37
CA CYS A 227 -16.01 3.97 -5.00
C CYS A 227 -15.18 3.10 -5.94
N ILE A 228 -14.38 2.21 -5.35
CA ILE A 228 -13.54 1.24 -6.07
C ILE A 228 -13.76 -0.16 -5.48
N THR A 229 -13.78 -1.18 -6.33
CA THR A 229 -13.81 -2.56 -5.85
C THR A 229 -12.42 -3.03 -5.41
N TYR A 230 -12.38 -4.03 -4.51
CA TYR A 230 -11.10 -4.64 -4.12
C TYR A 230 -10.29 -5.18 -5.31
N SER A 231 -10.96 -5.68 -6.34
CA SER A 231 -10.30 -6.18 -7.55
C SER A 231 -9.67 -5.06 -8.38
N GLU A 232 -10.38 -3.95 -8.56
CA GLU A 232 -9.85 -2.76 -9.24
C GLU A 232 -8.70 -2.13 -8.44
N LEU A 233 -8.85 -2.01 -7.11
CA LEU A 233 -7.80 -1.51 -6.24
C LEU A 233 -6.51 -2.32 -6.41
N ARG A 234 -6.61 -3.65 -6.40
CA ARG A 234 -5.45 -4.53 -6.57
C ARG A 234 -4.75 -4.32 -7.91
N GLN A 235 -5.52 -4.18 -9.00
CA GLN A 235 -4.96 -3.87 -10.32
C GLN A 235 -4.23 -2.52 -10.33
N MET A 236 -4.85 -1.49 -9.74
CA MET A 236 -4.24 -0.16 -9.68
C MET A 236 -2.99 -0.13 -8.78
N SER A 237 -3.05 -0.75 -7.60
CA SER A 237 -1.93 -0.80 -6.66
C SER A 237 -0.73 -1.53 -7.25
N TYR A 238 -0.97 -2.66 -7.92
CA TYR A 238 0.07 -3.43 -8.59
C TYR A 238 0.80 -2.59 -9.65
N MET A 239 0.06 -1.78 -10.39
CA MET A 239 0.59 -0.91 -11.46
C MET A 239 1.01 0.48 -10.97
N GLY A 240 1.11 0.75 -9.65
CA GLY A 240 1.75 1.95 -9.12
C GLY A 240 0.91 2.88 -8.25
N ALA A 241 -0.40 2.70 -8.15
CA ALA A 241 -1.26 3.52 -7.28
C ALA A 241 -1.15 3.10 -5.81
N ASN A 242 -0.05 3.44 -5.15
CA ASN A 242 0.27 3.00 -3.79
C ASN A 242 -0.37 3.91 -2.72
N VAL A 243 -1.65 3.74 -2.40
CA VAL A 243 -2.32 4.43 -1.28
C VAL A 243 -2.57 3.49 -0.10
N LEU A 244 -2.82 2.20 -0.36
CA LEU A 244 -3.09 1.19 0.65
C LEU A 244 -2.31 -0.10 0.32
N HIS A 245 -1.71 -0.72 1.32
CA HIS A 245 -1.00 -1.99 1.15
C HIS A 245 -1.99 -3.15 0.96
N ASP A 246 -1.74 -4.05 0.03
CA ASP A 246 -2.64 -5.18 -0.31
C ASP A 246 -2.98 -6.06 0.91
N ASP A 247 -1.99 -6.32 1.78
CA ASP A 247 -2.18 -7.13 2.99
C ASP A 247 -3.21 -6.53 3.96
N ALA A 248 -3.38 -5.20 3.95
CA ALA A 248 -4.37 -4.53 4.79
C ALA A 248 -5.81 -4.76 4.34
N VAL A 249 -6.01 -5.20 3.11
CA VAL A 249 -7.33 -5.47 2.54
C VAL A 249 -7.86 -6.83 2.98
N PHE A 250 -6.98 -7.79 3.15
CA PHE A 250 -7.36 -9.21 3.32
C PHE A 250 -8.29 -9.48 4.52
N PRO A 251 -8.02 -8.98 5.74
CA PRO A 251 -8.89 -9.25 6.88
C PRO A 251 -10.32 -8.72 6.71
N VAL A 252 -10.51 -7.50 6.22
CA VAL A 252 -11.84 -6.87 6.07
C VAL A 252 -12.63 -7.42 4.89
N ARG A 253 -11.95 -7.83 3.81
CA ARG A 253 -12.58 -8.39 2.62
C ARG A 253 -13.36 -9.67 2.93
N SER A 254 -12.84 -10.52 3.82
CA SER A 254 -13.49 -11.78 4.19
C SER A 254 -14.87 -11.59 4.83
N LYS A 255 -15.10 -10.44 5.47
CA LYS A 255 -16.38 -10.07 6.12
C LYS A 255 -17.15 -8.99 5.35
N ASN A 256 -16.75 -8.62 4.16
CA ASN A 256 -17.35 -7.54 3.37
C ASN A 256 -17.40 -6.18 4.12
N ILE A 257 -16.44 -5.91 4.99
CA ILE A 257 -16.36 -4.65 5.70
C ILE A 257 -15.74 -3.60 4.76
N PRO A 258 -16.44 -2.49 4.45
CA PRO A 258 -15.90 -1.45 3.59
C PRO A 258 -14.68 -0.76 4.22
N ILE A 259 -13.70 -0.36 3.38
CA ILE A 259 -12.63 0.54 3.77
C ILE A 259 -12.95 1.94 3.23
N ASN A 260 -12.78 2.98 4.04
CA ASN A 260 -12.87 4.37 3.58
C ASN A 260 -11.51 5.05 3.73
N ILE A 261 -10.89 5.44 2.61
CA ILE A 261 -9.65 6.22 2.61
C ILE A 261 -10.00 7.69 2.72
N ARG A 262 -9.52 8.37 3.76
CA ARG A 262 -9.87 9.76 4.08
C ARG A 262 -8.64 10.61 4.38
N ASN A 263 -8.77 11.91 4.15
CA ASN A 263 -7.72 12.88 4.39
C ASN A 263 -7.87 13.54 5.78
N THR A 264 -6.88 13.39 6.64
CA THR A 264 -6.85 14.04 7.96
C THR A 264 -6.81 15.57 7.85
N ASN A 265 -6.29 16.09 6.74
CA ASN A 265 -6.22 17.54 6.48
C ASN A 265 -7.50 18.12 5.86
N GLU A 266 -8.36 17.25 5.32
CA GLU A 266 -9.64 17.59 4.69
C GLU A 266 -10.75 16.66 5.22
N PRO A 267 -11.12 16.74 6.51
CA PRO A 267 -12.01 15.78 7.15
C PRO A 267 -13.44 15.75 6.57
N ASP A 268 -13.87 16.83 5.93
CA ASP A 268 -15.17 16.89 5.28
C ASP A 268 -15.20 16.20 3.91
N ASN A 269 -14.02 15.95 3.31
CA ASN A 269 -13.93 15.21 2.06
C ASN A 269 -14.32 13.74 2.31
N PRO A 270 -15.31 13.19 1.58
CA PRO A 270 -15.79 11.82 1.80
C PRO A 270 -14.75 10.75 1.46
N GLY A 271 -13.66 11.08 0.74
CA GLY A 271 -12.62 10.15 0.36
C GLY A 271 -13.08 9.09 -0.65
N THR A 272 -12.43 7.94 -0.66
CA THR A 272 -12.77 6.80 -1.53
C THR A 272 -13.24 5.62 -0.71
N MET A 273 -14.38 5.04 -1.08
CA MET A 273 -14.87 3.78 -0.52
C MET A 273 -14.31 2.59 -1.31
N ILE A 274 -13.80 1.60 -0.60
CA ILE A 274 -13.32 0.32 -1.16
C ILE A 274 -14.26 -0.78 -0.69
N MET A 275 -14.87 -1.52 -1.61
CA MET A 275 -15.91 -2.51 -1.33
C MET A 275 -15.76 -3.75 -2.22
N ASN A 276 -16.51 -4.80 -1.95
CA ASN A 276 -16.61 -5.93 -2.88
C ASN A 276 -17.46 -5.59 -4.12
N ASP A 277 -18.49 -4.75 -3.93
CA ASP A 277 -19.43 -4.34 -4.98
C ASP A 277 -19.77 -2.86 -4.84
N CYS A 278 -19.58 -2.08 -5.90
CA CYS A 278 -19.91 -0.67 -6.00
C CYS A 278 -21.24 -0.39 -6.75
N SER A 279 -22.05 -1.40 -7.07
CA SER A 279 -23.25 -1.27 -7.91
C SER A 279 -24.28 -0.26 -7.36
N GLU A 280 -24.42 -0.17 -6.04
CA GLU A 280 -25.30 0.84 -5.42
C GLU A 280 -24.75 2.27 -5.52
N TRP A 281 -23.44 2.42 -5.60
CA TRP A 281 -22.77 3.70 -5.88
C TRP A 281 -22.97 4.13 -7.33
N ASP A 282 -22.81 3.17 -8.25
CA ASP A 282 -22.96 3.40 -9.70
C ASP A 282 -24.37 3.81 -10.10
N LYS A 283 -25.37 3.51 -9.28
CA LYS A 283 -26.76 4.00 -9.46
C LYS A 283 -26.93 5.47 -9.08
N LYS A 284 -26.09 6.00 -8.21
CA LYS A 284 -26.20 7.36 -7.67
C LYS A 284 -25.33 8.35 -8.42
N GLU A 285 -24.21 7.90 -8.94
CA GLU A 285 -23.26 8.70 -9.69
C GLU A 285 -23.21 8.17 -11.13
N THR A 286 -23.12 9.06 -12.13
CA THR A 286 -22.93 8.64 -13.53
C THR A 286 -21.59 7.90 -13.60
N PRO A 287 -21.58 6.58 -13.86
CA PRO A 287 -20.35 5.83 -13.83
C PRO A 287 -19.47 6.22 -15.03
N HIS A 288 -18.25 6.64 -14.74
CA HIS A 288 -17.22 6.69 -15.78
C HIS A 288 -16.91 5.28 -16.26
N PHE A 289 -16.58 5.13 -17.53
CA PHE A 289 -16.18 3.83 -18.08
C PHE A 289 -14.89 3.32 -17.44
N LEU A 290 -14.02 4.25 -17.07
CA LEU A 290 -12.76 3.97 -16.41
C LEU A 290 -12.86 4.31 -14.93
N THR A 291 -12.37 3.41 -14.09
CA THR A 291 -12.20 3.64 -12.66
C THR A 291 -10.87 4.35 -12.39
N GLY A 292 -9.80 3.94 -13.10
CA GLY A 292 -8.50 4.53 -12.91
C GLY A 292 -7.51 4.23 -14.05
N ILE A 293 -6.52 5.11 -14.16
CA ILE A 293 -5.40 5.03 -15.10
C ILE A 293 -4.13 5.12 -14.26
N THR A 294 -3.30 4.09 -14.33
CA THR A 294 -2.05 4.00 -13.58
C THR A 294 -0.97 3.38 -14.43
N GLY A 295 0.29 3.53 -14.05
CA GLY A 295 1.37 2.90 -14.77
C GLY A 295 2.71 3.09 -14.09
N ARG A 296 3.69 2.41 -14.65
CA ARG A 296 5.09 2.49 -14.22
C ARG A 296 5.99 2.51 -15.43
N LYS A 297 7.08 3.22 -15.30
CA LYS A 297 8.21 3.22 -16.23
C LYS A 297 9.23 2.17 -15.84
N ASP A 298 10.26 2.06 -16.62
CA ASP A 298 11.49 1.34 -16.31
C ASP A 298 11.31 -0.18 -16.33
N TYR A 299 10.77 -0.67 -17.47
CA TYR A 299 10.70 -2.09 -17.78
C TYR A 299 11.67 -2.46 -18.92
N THR A 300 12.20 -3.68 -18.84
CA THR A 300 13.03 -4.31 -19.87
C THR A 300 12.25 -5.45 -20.50
N VAL A 301 12.30 -5.54 -21.83
CA VAL A 301 11.72 -6.62 -22.62
C VAL A 301 12.84 -7.50 -23.15
N ILE A 302 12.82 -8.78 -22.82
CA ILE A 302 13.73 -9.78 -23.37
C ILE A 302 12.93 -10.65 -24.33
N THR A 303 13.17 -10.50 -25.61
CA THR A 303 12.46 -11.22 -26.68
C THR A 303 13.32 -12.34 -27.23
N LEU A 304 12.77 -13.55 -27.22
CA LEU A 304 13.36 -14.76 -27.79
C LEU A 304 12.58 -15.15 -29.05
N VAL A 305 13.26 -15.31 -30.16
CA VAL A 305 12.69 -15.84 -31.39
C VAL A 305 13.24 -17.26 -31.58
N LYS A 306 12.37 -18.24 -31.79
CA LYS A 306 12.78 -19.60 -32.08
C LYS A 306 11.78 -20.30 -33.00
N SER A 307 12.24 -20.63 -34.20
CA SER A 307 11.46 -21.35 -35.17
C SER A 307 10.97 -22.69 -34.64
N HIS A 308 9.70 -23.03 -34.89
CA HIS A 308 9.05 -24.26 -34.43
C HIS A 308 8.92 -24.43 -32.90
N SER A 309 9.14 -23.37 -32.12
CA SER A 309 9.02 -23.43 -30.64
C SER A 309 7.63 -23.82 -30.16
N SER A 310 6.59 -23.55 -30.94
CA SER A 310 5.19 -23.94 -30.64
C SER A 310 4.99 -25.45 -30.51
N THR A 311 5.87 -26.27 -31.10
CA THR A 311 5.83 -27.73 -31.01
C THR A 311 6.73 -28.30 -29.90
N GLU A 312 7.58 -27.49 -29.27
CA GLU A 312 8.47 -27.90 -28.20
C GLU A 312 7.78 -27.82 -26.82
N VAL A 313 7.38 -28.98 -26.30
CA VAL A 313 6.74 -29.06 -24.98
C VAL A 313 7.70 -28.59 -23.89
N GLY A 314 7.24 -27.67 -23.04
CA GLY A 314 8.00 -27.14 -21.92
C GLY A 314 8.98 -26.03 -22.28
N PHE A 315 8.95 -25.48 -23.49
CA PHE A 315 9.83 -24.38 -23.90
C PHE A 315 9.69 -23.17 -22.96
N LEU A 316 8.46 -22.72 -22.69
CA LEU A 316 8.19 -21.62 -21.77
C LEU A 316 8.70 -21.93 -20.33
N ARG A 317 8.52 -23.16 -19.85
CA ARG A 317 9.02 -23.56 -18.52
C ARG A 317 10.53 -23.35 -18.41
N LYS A 318 11.29 -23.76 -19.43
CA LYS A 318 12.75 -23.59 -19.46
C LYS A 318 13.17 -22.11 -19.43
N ILE A 319 12.40 -21.24 -20.06
CA ILE A 319 12.63 -19.79 -20.01
C ILE A 319 12.38 -19.29 -18.58
N LEU A 320 11.22 -19.60 -17.99
CA LEU A 320 10.84 -19.14 -16.66
C LEU A 320 11.78 -19.65 -15.57
N GLU A 321 12.28 -20.88 -15.69
CA GLU A 321 13.28 -21.48 -14.79
C GLU A 321 14.57 -20.64 -14.70
N VAL A 322 14.99 -20.03 -15.79
CA VAL A 322 16.15 -19.13 -15.78
C VAL A 322 15.90 -17.90 -14.91
N PHE A 323 14.73 -17.27 -15.03
CA PHE A 323 14.39 -16.10 -14.20
C PHE A 323 14.19 -16.45 -12.73
N GLU A 324 13.62 -17.65 -12.44
CA GLU A 324 13.46 -18.16 -11.08
C GLU A 324 14.81 -18.31 -10.37
N GLU A 325 15.85 -18.85 -11.04
CA GLU A 325 17.18 -19.00 -10.46
C GLU A 325 17.84 -17.67 -10.06
N TYR A 326 17.51 -16.57 -10.75
CA TYR A 326 18.00 -15.23 -10.42
C TYR A 326 17.02 -14.45 -9.52
N HIS A 327 15.93 -15.10 -9.07
CA HIS A 327 14.88 -14.46 -8.26
C HIS A 327 14.29 -13.21 -8.89
N VAL A 328 14.20 -13.17 -10.23
CA VAL A 328 13.61 -12.07 -10.99
C VAL A 328 12.13 -12.33 -11.22
N SER A 329 11.27 -11.47 -10.66
CA SER A 329 9.83 -11.52 -10.88
C SER A 329 9.48 -11.08 -12.30
N ILE A 330 8.60 -11.82 -12.95
CA ILE A 330 8.14 -11.55 -14.32
C ILE A 330 6.79 -10.83 -14.26
N GLU A 331 6.69 -9.73 -15.01
CA GLU A 331 5.48 -8.91 -15.11
C GLU A 331 4.47 -9.47 -16.12
N SER A 332 4.96 -9.84 -17.31
CA SER A 332 4.11 -10.35 -18.39
C SER A 332 4.93 -11.17 -19.38
N VAL A 333 4.26 -12.12 -20.05
CA VAL A 333 4.87 -12.97 -21.07
C VAL A 333 3.99 -12.98 -22.32
N PRO A 334 4.06 -11.97 -23.19
CA PRO A 334 3.45 -12.02 -24.51
C PRO A 334 4.05 -13.13 -25.35
N ILE A 335 3.20 -13.99 -25.92
CA ILE A 335 3.61 -15.15 -26.73
C ILE A 335 2.94 -15.08 -28.11
N THR A 336 3.72 -15.29 -29.14
CA THR A 336 3.24 -15.55 -30.50
C THR A 336 3.72 -16.93 -30.97
N VAL A 337 3.56 -17.27 -32.24
CA VAL A 337 3.90 -18.60 -32.77
C VAL A 337 5.35 -19.00 -32.49
N ASP A 338 6.30 -18.09 -32.76
CA ASP A 338 7.75 -18.34 -32.64
C ASP A 338 8.46 -17.29 -31.79
N THR A 339 7.72 -16.45 -31.05
CA THR A 339 8.28 -15.36 -30.26
C THR A 339 7.77 -15.38 -28.84
N PHE A 340 8.68 -15.24 -27.88
CA PHE A 340 8.41 -15.15 -26.45
C PHE A 340 9.05 -13.87 -25.93
N SER A 341 8.25 -12.92 -25.48
CA SER A 341 8.74 -11.69 -24.85
C SER A 341 8.54 -11.77 -23.34
N ILE A 342 9.59 -11.58 -22.58
CA ILE A 342 9.56 -11.57 -21.13
C ILE A 342 9.71 -10.12 -20.68
N ILE A 343 8.70 -9.60 -20.01
CA ILE A 343 8.69 -8.23 -19.49
C ILE A 343 9.00 -8.28 -18.00
N VAL A 344 10.04 -7.56 -17.59
CA VAL A 344 10.52 -7.52 -16.20
C VAL A 344 10.84 -6.08 -15.81
N GLN A 345 10.75 -5.75 -14.53
CA GLN A 345 11.20 -4.45 -14.04
C GLN A 345 12.72 -4.34 -14.18
N SER A 346 13.21 -3.24 -14.80
CA SER A 346 14.63 -3.09 -15.15
C SER A 346 15.56 -3.18 -13.95
N SER A 347 15.18 -2.57 -12.83
CA SER A 347 15.96 -2.60 -11.58
C SER A 347 16.17 -4.00 -11.00
N LEU A 348 15.29 -4.98 -11.32
CA LEU A 348 15.42 -6.36 -10.86
C LEU A 348 16.33 -7.20 -11.79
N VAL A 349 16.34 -6.90 -13.06
CA VAL A 349 17.07 -7.69 -14.07
C VAL A 349 18.43 -7.11 -14.39
N GLU A 350 18.62 -5.80 -14.30
CA GLU A 350 19.85 -5.10 -14.67
C GLU A 350 21.14 -5.72 -14.06
N PRO A 351 21.18 -6.10 -12.77
CA PRO A 351 22.37 -6.70 -12.18
C PRO A 351 22.77 -8.03 -12.82
N TYR A 352 21.82 -8.75 -13.43
CA TYR A 352 21.98 -10.11 -13.96
C TYR A 352 21.68 -10.21 -15.46
N LEU A 353 21.42 -9.12 -16.15
CA LEU A 353 20.90 -9.10 -17.52
C LEU A 353 21.72 -9.93 -18.50
N TYR A 354 23.04 -9.74 -18.49
CA TYR A 354 23.94 -10.49 -19.38
C TYR A 354 24.07 -11.97 -19.02
N GLU A 355 24.01 -12.31 -17.74
CA GLU A 355 24.04 -13.68 -17.26
C GLU A 355 22.75 -14.41 -17.65
N ILE A 356 21.59 -13.78 -17.43
CA ILE A 356 20.28 -14.30 -17.85
C ILE A 356 20.24 -14.50 -19.36
N ALA A 357 20.67 -13.51 -20.15
CA ALA A 357 20.73 -13.62 -21.61
C ALA A 357 21.65 -14.75 -22.08
N GLY A 358 22.83 -14.88 -21.46
CA GLY A 358 23.78 -15.96 -21.74
C GLY A 358 23.23 -17.35 -21.38
N LYS A 359 22.49 -17.45 -20.27
CA LYS A 359 21.86 -18.70 -19.82
C LYS A 359 20.68 -19.07 -20.71
N LEU A 360 19.84 -18.11 -21.09
CA LEU A 360 18.73 -18.32 -22.03
C LEU A 360 19.26 -18.87 -23.37
N LYS A 361 20.35 -18.29 -23.95
CA LYS A 361 20.98 -18.80 -25.17
C LYS A 361 21.42 -20.26 -25.03
N LYS A 362 21.97 -20.65 -23.88
CA LYS A 362 22.43 -22.03 -23.61
C LYS A 362 21.29 -23.01 -23.34
N THR A 363 20.20 -22.56 -22.69
CA THR A 363 19.13 -23.45 -22.24
C THR A 363 18.10 -23.72 -23.33
N VAL A 364 17.72 -22.69 -24.08
CA VAL A 364 16.61 -22.79 -25.07
C VAL A 364 17.08 -22.65 -26.51
N HIS A 365 18.35 -22.28 -26.74
CA HIS A 365 18.94 -22.13 -28.09
C HIS A 365 18.03 -21.33 -29.02
N PRO A 366 17.69 -20.06 -28.70
CA PRO A 366 16.89 -19.23 -29.58
C PRO A 366 17.65 -18.89 -30.87
N ASP A 367 16.92 -18.69 -31.97
CA ASP A 367 17.50 -18.21 -33.21
C ASP A 367 17.98 -16.76 -33.06
N GLU A 368 17.17 -15.93 -32.36
CA GLU A 368 17.49 -14.55 -32.03
C GLU A 368 17.11 -14.25 -30.58
N LEU A 369 17.86 -13.32 -29.96
CA LEU A 369 17.58 -12.77 -28.64
C LEU A 369 17.77 -11.25 -28.69
N HIS A 370 16.70 -10.51 -28.45
CA HIS A 370 16.66 -9.05 -28.42
C HIS A 370 16.37 -8.58 -27.00
N ILE A 371 17.01 -7.47 -26.61
CA ILE A 371 16.78 -6.80 -25.33
C ILE A 371 16.39 -5.36 -25.66
N GLU A 372 15.23 -4.94 -25.17
CA GLU A 372 14.74 -3.57 -25.28
C GLU A 372 14.50 -3.02 -23.89
N GLU A 373 15.07 -1.88 -23.60
CA GLU A 373 14.91 -1.13 -22.35
C GLU A 373 13.95 0.05 -22.55
N ASN A 374 13.62 0.76 -21.47
CA ASN A 374 12.77 1.96 -21.50
C ASN A 374 11.34 1.68 -21.99
N LEU A 375 10.75 0.60 -21.54
CA LEU A 375 9.32 0.33 -21.72
C LEU A 375 8.55 0.84 -20.50
N ALA A 376 7.47 1.57 -20.73
CA ALA A 376 6.48 1.91 -19.73
C ALA A 376 5.22 1.04 -19.90
N LEU A 377 4.65 0.59 -18.80
CA LEU A 377 3.37 -0.12 -18.77
C LEU A 377 2.28 0.78 -18.17
N ILE A 378 1.17 0.91 -18.86
CA ILE A 378 0.00 1.69 -18.45
C ILE A 378 -1.18 0.75 -18.33
N ALA A 379 -1.79 0.72 -17.15
CA ALA A 379 -3.02 -0.03 -16.91
C ALA A 379 -4.22 0.92 -16.88
N VAL A 380 -5.19 0.62 -17.70
CA VAL A 380 -6.49 1.25 -17.71
C VAL A 380 -7.46 0.29 -17.03
N VAL A 381 -8.00 0.70 -15.88
CA VAL A 381 -8.81 -0.16 -15.00
C VAL A 381 -10.24 0.34 -14.95
N GLY A 382 -11.20 -0.56 -15.06
CA GLY A 382 -12.61 -0.18 -14.91
C GLY A 382 -13.58 -1.33 -15.05
N ARG A 383 -14.40 -1.55 -14.02
CA ARG A 383 -15.46 -2.57 -14.01
C ARG A 383 -16.53 -2.37 -15.07
N ALA A 384 -16.76 -1.13 -15.52
CA ALA A 384 -17.74 -0.81 -16.54
C ALA A 384 -17.27 -1.22 -17.94
N MET A 385 -15.98 -1.38 -18.20
CA MET A 385 -15.42 -1.79 -19.49
C MET A 385 -16.00 -3.12 -19.97
N LYS A 386 -16.19 -4.07 -19.07
CA LYS A 386 -16.76 -5.39 -19.35
C LYS A 386 -18.15 -5.37 -19.98
N LYS A 387 -18.92 -4.30 -19.77
CA LYS A 387 -20.29 -4.14 -20.25
C LYS A 387 -20.40 -3.32 -21.53
N VAL A 388 -19.30 -2.77 -22.04
CA VAL A 388 -19.30 -1.83 -23.17
C VAL A 388 -18.43 -2.36 -24.31
N PRO A 389 -19.06 -2.97 -25.33
CA PRO A 389 -18.34 -3.43 -26.52
C PRO A 389 -17.55 -2.31 -27.18
N GLY A 390 -16.35 -2.62 -27.67
CA GLY A 390 -15.51 -1.69 -28.41
C GLY A 390 -14.61 -0.79 -27.56
N MET A 391 -14.58 -0.96 -26.22
CA MET A 391 -13.72 -0.15 -25.34
C MET A 391 -12.24 -0.27 -25.69
N SER A 392 -11.73 -1.49 -25.90
CA SER A 392 -10.34 -1.72 -26.32
C SER A 392 -10.03 -1.00 -27.64
N GLY A 393 -10.94 -1.06 -28.62
CA GLY A 393 -10.78 -0.38 -29.91
C GLY A 393 -10.73 1.14 -29.77
N ARG A 394 -11.57 1.71 -28.89
CA ARG A 394 -11.56 3.15 -28.60
C ARG A 394 -10.26 3.58 -27.91
N LEU A 395 -9.80 2.81 -26.91
CA LEU A 395 -8.56 3.06 -26.23
C LEU A 395 -7.35 3.05 -27.18
N LEU A 396 -7.20 1.98 -27.98
CA LEU A 396 -6.10 1.84 -28.92
C LEU A 396 -6.15 2.89 -30.05
N SER A 397 -7.35 3.29 -30.50
CA SER A 397 -7.52 4.36 -31.48
C SER A 397 -7.02 5.72 -30.92
N GLU A 398 -7.15 5.96 -29.62
CA GLU A 398 -6.69 7.19 -29.02
C GLU A 398 -5.16 7.29 -29.00
N PHE A 399 -4.46 6.20 -28.74
CA PHE A 399 -2.99 6.14 -28.89
C PHE A 399 -2.56 6.47 -30.32
N GLY A 400 -3.22 5.85 -31.32
CA GLY A 400 -2.90 6.11 -32.73
C GLY A 400 -3.13 7.58 -33.15
N ARG A 401 -4.23 8.21 -32.69
CA ARG A 401 -4.51 9.62 -32.95
C ARG A 401 -3.45 10.55 -32.36
N ASN A 402 -2.89 10.16 -31.23
CA ASN A 402 -1.85 10.92 -30.55
C ASN A 402 -0.42 10.51 -30.98
N HIS A 403 -0.27 9.72 -32.05
CA HIS A 403 1.01 9.25 -32.55
C HIS A 403 1.87 8.53 -31.49
N ILE A 404 1.23 7.74 -30.62
CA ILE A 404 1.88 6.91 -29.62
C ILE A 404 1.98 5.49 -30.16
N ASN A 405 3.19 4.94 -30.23
CA ASN A 405 3.40 3.58 -30.67
C ASN A 405 3.14 2.60 -29.51
N ILE A 406 2.34 1.57 -29.79
CA ILE A 406 2.04 0.51 -28.82
C ILE A 406 2.97 -0.68 -29.07
N LYS A 407 3.76 -1.05 -28.06
CA LYS A 407 4.68 -2.19 -28.10
C LYS A 407 4.06 -3.47 -27.54
N VAL A 408 3.19 -3.34 -26.54
CA VAL A 408 2.56 -4.47 -25.85
C VAL A 408 1.11 -4.16 -25.55
N ILE A 409 0.25 -5.19 -25.66
CA ILE A 409 -1.14 -5.14 -25.23
C ILE A 409 -1.42 -6.41 -24.45
N ASN A 410 -1.96 -6.26 -23.24
CA ASN A 410 -2.42 -7.36 -22.41
C ASN A 410 -3.81 -7.05 -21.85
N GLN A 411 -4.76 -7.93 -22.06
CA GLN A 411 -6.10 -7.87 -21.47
C GLN A 411 -6.47 -9.26 -20.99
N SER A 412 -6.79 -9.39 -19.72
CA SER A 412 -7.22 -10.66 -19.13
C SER A 412 -8.69 -10.96 -19.44
N SER A 413 -9.09 -12.22 -19.27
CA SER A 413 -10.46 -12.69 -19.56
C SER A 413 -11.52 -12.11 -18.61
N ASP A 414 -11.11 -11.51 -17.50
CA ASP A 414 -12.02 -10.80 -16.58
C ASP A 414 -12.39 -9.40 -17.08
N GLU A 415 -11.70 -8.91 -18.12
CA GLU A 415 -11.91 -7.61 -18.77
C GLU A 415 -11.88 -6.41 -17.81
N LEU A 416 -11.26 -6.59 -16.65
CA LEU A 416 -11.18 -5.57 -15.59
C LEU A 416 -10.15 -4.50 -15.91
N SER A 417 -9.09 -4.86 -16.63
CA SER A 417 -8.02 -3.97 -17.01
C SER A 417 -7.48 -4.25 -18.41
N ILE A 418 -6.98 -3.20 -19.05
CA ILE A 418 -6.18 -3.27 -20.28
C ILE A 418 -4.83 -2.68 -19.95
N VAL A 419 -3.76 -3.47 -20.13
CA VAL A 419 -2.39 -3.02 -19.96
C VAL A 419 -1.78 -2.77 -21.34
N VAL A 420 -1.21 -1.57 -21.52
CA VAL A 420 -0.57 -1.16 -22.76
C VAL A 420 0.88 -0.78 -22.47
N GLY A 421 1.81 -1.35 -23.24
CA GLY A 421 3.22 -1.00 -23.19
C GLY A 421 3.56 0.04 -24.26
N VAL A 422 4.21 1.12 -23.85
CA VAL A 422 4.69 2.21 -24.73
C VAL A 422 6.14 2.55 -24.39
N ASP A 423 6.79 3.39 -25.21
CA ASP A 423 8.09 3.94 -24.84
C ASP A 423 7.98 4.85 -23.61
N ASP A 424 9.00 4.84 -22.73
CA ASP A 424 9.03 5.65 -21.51
C ASP A 424 8.78 7.14 -21.75
N HIS A 425 9.24 7.67 -22.90
CA HIS A 425 9.06 9.07 -23.27
C HIS A 425 7.61 9.43 -23.62
N ASP A 426 6.79 8.44 -23.98
CA ASP A 426 5.37 8.62 -24.30
C ASP A 426 4.45 8.42 -23.08
N PHE A 427 5.00 8.02 -21.93
CA PHE A 427 4.23 7.60 -20.76
C PHE A 427 3.23 8.65 -20.26
N GLU A 428 3.70 9.87 -19.97
CA GLU A 428 2.84 10.95 -19.47
C GLU A 428 1.81 11.36 -20.51
N LYS A 429 2.23 11.47 -21.78
CA LYS A 429 1.34 11.80 -22.92
C LYS A 429 0.25 10.76 -23.09
N ALA A 430 0.58 9.48 -22.93
CA ALA A 430 -0.37 8.40 -23.01
C ALA A 430 -1.43 8.46 -21.90
N ILE A 431 -1.03 8.72 -20.65
CA ILE A 431 -1.97 8.93 -19.54
C ILE A 431 -2.86 10.15 -19.79
N GLN A 432 -2.30 11.25 -20.25
CA GLN A 432 -3.04 12.49 -20.54
C GLN A 432 -4.11 12.28 -21.61
N CYS A 433 -3.77 11.67 -22.74
CA CYS A 433 -4.74 11.45 -23.81
C CYS A 433 -5.87 10.50 -23.41
N ILE A 434 -5.59 9.47 -22.61
CA ILE A 434 -6.63 8.58 -22.07
C ILE A 434 -7.54 9.36 -21.11
N TYR A 435 -6.96 10.13 -20.18
CA TYR A 435 -7.71 10.92 -19.21
C TYR A 435 -8.63 11.95 -19.89
N GLU A 436 -8.11 12.72 -20.83
CA GLU A 436 -8.88 13.69 -21.61
C GLU A 436 -10.06 13.03 -22.32
N LYS A 437 -9.80 11.91 -23.00
CA LYS A 437 -10.81 11.22 -23.81
C LYS A 437 -11.91 10.60 -22.98
N PHE A 438 -11.55 9.82 -21.95
CA PHE A 438 -12.50 8.96 -21.25
C PHE A 438 -13.06 9.58 -19.97
N ILE A 439 -12.40 10.60 -19.44
CA ILE A 439 -12.86 11.25 -18.21
C ILE A 439 -13.45 12.62 -18.50
N ILE A 440 -12.81 13.45 -19.33
CA ILE A 440 -13.29 14.82 -19.59
C ILE A 440 -14.34 14.86 -20.71
N GLU A 441 -14.03 14.33 -21.89
CA GLU A 441 -14.94 14.41 -23.04
C GLU A 441 -16.21 13.58 -22.86
N GLU A 442 -16.13 12.42 -22.20
CA GLU A 442 -17.28 11.54 -21.99
C GLU A 442 -18.17 11.96 -20.82
N SER A 443 -17.63 12.69 -19.84
CA SER A 443 -18.42 13.30 -18.77
C SER A 443 -19.28 14.48 -19.27
N ASN A 444 -18.91 15.06 -20.41
CA ASN A 444 -19.62 16.18 -21.03
C ASN A 444 -20.70 15.73 -22.05
N ARG A 445 -20.91 14.42 -22.24
CA ARG A 445 -21.95 13.84 -23.09
C ARG A 445 -23.09 13.25 -22.28
#